data_b966f5a8c951e5c0c3c679d0c2d0e139
#
_entry.id   b966f5a8c951e5c0c3c679d0c2d0e139
#
_cell.length_a   1.000
_cell.length_b   1.000
_cell.length_c   1.000
_cell.angle_alpha   90.00
_cell.angle_beta   90.00
_cell.angle_gamma   90.00
#
_symmetry.space_group_name_H-M   'P 1'
#
loop_
_entity.id
_entity.type
_entity.pdbx_description
1 polymer ?
#
loop_
_entity_poly.entity_id
_entity_poly.type
_entity_poly.pdbx_seq_one_letter_code
_entity_poly.pdbx_strand_id
1 'polypeptide(L)'
;MSEEREQGLDFSMVIASTVHDMKNSLATLTQAHSEWLAKLSVQQRDTPEHGVIEYEFANLNGMLVQLLGLYKLGVNQMPLRPDYHELDDFIEAQLAHHQDVLASRGIVARSDIDVVNPLGFFDRELVGSVVGNIIVNAIGFAREQIFVSVSGADGQLKITVNDDGPGYPAYLIEQQTDYVQGINQGSGSTGLGLYFAAHIARLHARGGMQGRIEIANGGVLGGALFSMTLP
;
A
#
# COMPACT_ATOMS: atom_id res chain seq x y z
N MET A 1 -38.68 22.25 29.55
CA MET A 1 -38.66 21.86 28.15
C MET A 1 -37.25 21.36 27.86
N SER A 2 -37.03 20.07 28.00
CA SER A 2 -35.76 19.37 27.73
C SER A 2 -35.68 19.13 26.24
N GLU A 3 -34.71 19.78 25.60
CA GLU A 3 -34.31 19.46 24.21
C GLU A 3 -33.69 18.06 24.20
N GLU A 4 -34.44 17.05 23.76
CA GLU A 4 -33.93 15.77 23.31
C GLU A 4 -33.10 16.04 22.07
N ARG A 5 -31.76 16.09 22.22
CA ARG A 5 -30.85 15.94 21.11
C ARG A 5 -31.06 14.54 20.58
N GLU A 6 -31.76 14.40 19.46
CA GLU A 6 -31.69 13.22 18.60
C GLU A 6 -30.21 12.98 18.31
N GLN A 7 -29.62 11.98 18.96
CA GLN A 7 -28.31 11.45 18.61
C GLN A 7 -28.49 10.73 17.28
N GLY A 8 -28.40 11.47 16.18
CA GLY A 8 -28.26 10.88 14.86
C GLY A 8 -27.08 9.92 14.87
N LEU A 9 -27.26 8.72 14.33
CA LEU A 9 -26.18 7.75 14.17
C LEU A 9 -24.99 8.44 13.50
N ASP A 10 -23.85 8.53 14.20
CA ASP A 10 -22.62 9.02 13.57
C ASP A 10 -22.14 7.96 12.58
N PHE A 11 -22.54 8.16 11.32
CA PHE A 11 -22.22 7.24 10.22
C PHE A 11 -20.70 6.99 10.11
N SER A 12 -19.90 7.96 10.48
CA SER A 12 -18.46 7.87 10.51
C SER A 12 -17.98 6.85 11.56
N MET A 13 -18.58 6.86 12.75
CA MET A 13 -18.27 5.92 13.82
C MET A 13 -18.70 4.48 13.44
N VAL A 14 -19.84 4.35 12.77
CA VAL A 14 -20.30 3.05 12.27
C VAL A 14 -19.33 2.47 11.25
N ILE A 15 -18.87 3.27 10.28
CA ILE A 15 -17.87 2.83 9.30
C ILE A 15 -16.59 2.38 10.01
N ALA A 16 -16.05 3.19 10.92
CA ALA A 16 -14.81 2.86 11.63
C ALA A 16 -14.92 1.54 12.41
N SER A 17 -16.03 1.35 13.15
CA SER A 17 -16.30 0.11 13.89
C SER A 17 -16.42 -1.08 12.94
N THR A 18 -17.20 -0.93 11.86
CA THR A 18 -17.41 -2.02 10.89
C THR A 18 -16.11 -2.43 10.22
N VAL A 19 -15.27 -1.48 9.79
CA VAL A 19 -13.96 -1.77 9.18
C VAL A 19 -13.02 -2.44 10.17
N HIS A 20 -13.04 -2.01 11.44
CA HIS A 20 -12.27 -2.67 12.50
C HIS A 20 -12.69 -4.14 12.68
N ASP A 21 -13.99 -4.41 12.72
CA ASP A 21 -14.53 -5.77 12.87
C ASP A 21 -14.24 -6.64 11.65
N MET A 22 -14.31 -6.07 10.43
CA MET A 22 -13.89 -6.76 9.20
C MET A 22 -12.40 -7.10 9.22
N LYS A 23 -11.53 -6.19 9.68
CA LYS A 23 -10.10 -6.45 9.83
C LYS A 23 -9.81 -7.60 10.81
N ASN A 24 -10.51 -7.62 11.96
CA ASN A 24 -10.38 -8.70 12.93
C ASN A 24 -10.86 -10.05 12.36
N SER A 25 -11.96 -10.05 11.63
CA SER A 25 -12.48 -11.26 10.95
C SER A 25 -11.50 -11.77 9.89
N LEU A 26 -10.93 -10.87 9.09
CA LEU A 26 -9.92 -11.22 8.09
C LEU A 26 -8.66 -11.80 8.75
N ALA A 27 -8.17 -11.19 9.83
CA ALA A 27 -7.02 -11.71 10.58
C ALA A 27 -7.27 -13.12 11.11
N THR A 28 -8.50 -13.39 11.61
CA THR A 28 -8.91 -14.73 12.06
C THR A 28 -8.93 -15.73 10.90
N LEU A 29 -9.43 -15.34 9.72
CA LEU A 29 -9.44 -16.20 8.53
C LEU A 29 -8.02 -16.50 8.04
N THR A 30 -7.15 -15.50 8.00
CA THR A 30 -5.73 -15.66 7.62
C THR A 30 -5.03 -16.62 8.57
N GLN A 31 -5.24 -16.46 9.89
CA GLN A 31 -4.68 -17.34 10.91
C GLN A 31 -5.16 -18.78 10.74
N ALA A 32 -6.47 -18.98 10.59
CA ALA A 32 -7.07 -20.30 10.40
C ALA A 32 -6.56 -20.99 9.12
N HIS A 33 -6.38 -20.21 8.03
CA HIS A 33 -5.81 -20.69 6.79
C HIS A 33 -4.36 -21.14 6.96
N SER A 34 -3.52 -20.33 7.60
CA SER A 34 -2.13 -20.67 7.90
C SER A 34 -2.02 -21.95 8.76
N GLU A 35 -2.87 -22.08 9.79
CA GLU A 35 -2.92 -23.28 10.62
C GLU A 35 -3.38 -24.52 9.87
N TRP A 36 -4.30 -24.35 8.93
CA TRP A 36 -4.73 -25.45 8.06
C TRP A 36 -3.62 -25.87 7.11
N LEU A 37 -2.93 -24.92 6.46
CA LEU A 37 -1.78 -25.19 5.60
C LEU A 37 -0.65 -25.91 6.35
N ALA A 38 -0.39 -25.55 7.60
CA ALA A 38 0.64 -26.19 8.42
C ALA A 38 0.43 -27.71 8.59
N LYS A 39 -0.81 -28.20 8.42
CA LYS A 39 -1.17 -29.61 8.51
C LYS A 39 -1.02 -30.36 7.18
N LEU A 40 -0.83 -29.67 6.06
CA LEU A 40 -0.67 -30.25 4.72
C LEU A 40 0.79 -30.61 4.44
N SER A 41 1.01 -31.61 3.56
CA SER A 41 2.33 -31.88 3.00
C SER A 41 2.78 -30.74 2.06
N VAL A 42 4.10 -30.65 1.80
CA VAL A 42 4.66 -29.62 0.90
C VAL A 42 3.98 -29.64 -0.49
N GLN A 43 3.76 -30.85 -1.04
CA GLN A 43 3.11 -31.01 -2.35
C GLN A 43 1.64 -30.58 -2.38
N GLN A 44 0.97 -30.62 -1.22
CA GLN A 44 -0.44 -30.17 -1.10
C GLN A 44 -0.55 -28.67 -0.86
N ARG A 45 0.53 -28.01 -0.41
CA ARG A 45 0.57 -26.55 -0.22
C ARG A 45 0.90 -25.81 -1.51
N ASP A 46 1.71 -26.41 -2.37
CA ASP A 46 2.18 -25.79 -3.62
C ASP A 46 1.13 -25.95 -4.72
N THR A 47 0.03 -25.22 -4.58
CA THR A 47 -1.05 -25.19 -5.59
C THR A 47 -1.36 -23.75 -6.01
N PRO A 48 -1.77 -23.53 -7.28
CA PRO A 48 -2.15 -22.20 -7.76
C PRO A 48 -3.27 -21.56 -6.94
N GLU A 49 -4.22 -22.37 -6.44
CA GLU A 49 -5.35 -21.90 -5.63
C GLU A 49 -4.89 -21.30 -4.30
N HIS A 50 -3.85 -21.88 -3.70
CA HIS A 50 -3.25 -21.31 -2.48
C HIS A 50 -2.70 -19.90 -2.76
N GLY A 51 -1.94 -19.72 -3.84
CA GLY A 51 -1.43 -18.43 -4.23
C GLY A 51 -2.52 -17.37 -4.45
N VAL A 52 -3.66 -17.78 -4.98
CA VAL A 52 -4.83 -16.89 -5.13
C VAL A 52 -5.37 -16.49 -3.76
N ILE A 53 -5.54 -17.43 -2.84
CA ILE A 53 -6.09 -17.16 -1.49
C ILE A 53 -5.17 -16.20 -0.71
N GLU A 54 -3.85 -16.46 -0.70
CA GLU A 54 -2.88 -15.58 -0.03
C GLU A 54 -2.88 -14.17 -0.62
N TYR A 55 -2.93 -14.06 -1.93
CA TYR A 55 -3.03 -12.76 -2.61
C TYR A 55 -4.31 -12.02 -2.21
N GLU A 56 -5.47 -12.70 -2.22
CA GLU A 56 -6.74 -12.06 -1.87
C GLU A 56 -6.80 -11.63 -0.40
N PHE A 57 -6.21 -12.38 0.52
CA PHE A 57 -6.07 -11.95 1.92
C PHE A 57 -5.23 -10.68 2.04
N ALA A 58 -4.08 -10.61 1.36
CA ALA A 58 -3.23 -9.43 1.36
C ALA A 58 -3.95 -8.22 0.74
N ASN A 59 -4.64 -8.41 -0.37
CA ASN A 59 -5.41 -7.40 -1.09
C ASN A 59 -6.57 -6.85 -0.23
N LEU A 60 -7.37 -7.73 0.37
CA LEU A 60 -8.47 -7.33 1.28
C LEU A 60 -7.94 -6.57 2.50
N ASN A 61 -6.84 -7.04 3.11
CA ASN A 61 -6.22 -6.31 4.22
C ASN A 61 -5.76 -4.91 3.80
N GLY A 62 -5.13 -4.78 2.63
CA GLY A 62 -4.73 -3.50 2.05
C GLY A 62 -5.91 -2.55 1.88
N MET A 63 -7.02 -3.02 1.29
CA MET A 63 -8.24 -2.23 1.11
C MET A 63 -8.84 -1.76 2.45
N LEU A 64 -8.87 -2.61 3.48
CA LEU A 64 -9.37 -2.23 4.81
C LEU A 64 -8.48 -1.18 5.48
N VAL A 65 -7.15 -1.31 5.36
CA VAL A 65 -6.18 -0.31 5.87
C VAL A 65 -6.39 1.04 5.18
N GLN A 66 -6.55 1.05 3.85
CA GLN A 66 -6.80 2.27 3.08
C GLN A 66 -8.13 2.92 3.49
N LEU A 67 -9.21 2.15 3.58
CA LEU A 67 -10.52 2.66 3.95
C LEU A 67 -10.50 3.29 5.35
N LEU A 68 -9.87 2.62 6.33
CA LEU A 68 -9.69 3.16 7.67
C LEU A 68 -8.80 4.41 7.68
N GLY A 69 -7.73 4.40 6.88
CA GLY A 69 -6.83 5.54 6.71
C GLY A 69 -7.56 6.75 6.13
N LEU A 70 -8.29 6.57 5.04
CA LEU A 70 -9.10 7.63 4.42
C LEU A 70 -10.20 8.16 5.36
N TYR A 71 -10.83 7.28 6.11
CA TYR A 71 -11.75 7.70 7.16
C TYR A 71 -11.06 8.62 8.18
N LYS A 72 -9.91 8.19 8.75
CA LYS A 72 -9.16 8.99 9.73
C LYS A 72 -8.69 10.32 9.15
N LEU A 73 -8.30 10.36 7.88
CA LEU A 73 -7.97 11.59 7.16
C LEU A 73 -9.19 12.53 7.07
N GLY A 74 -10.35 11.99 6.69
CA GLY A 74 -11.58 12.76 6.54
C GLY A 74 -12.07 13.42 7.83
N VAL A 75 -11.83 12.76 8.98
CA VAL A 75 -12.18 13.29 10.31
C VAL A 75 -11.01 14.02 11.01
N ASN A 76 -9.93 14.28 10.29
CA ASN A 76 -8.72 14.94 10.80
C ASN A 76 -8.10 14.26 12.05
N GLN A 77 -8.18 12.94 12.12
CA GLN A 77 -7.70 12.12 13.24
C GLN A 77 -6.46 11.27 12.87
N MET A 78 -5.71 11.66 11.85
CA MET A 78 -4.47 11.00 11.45
C MET A 78 -3.27 11.89 11.79
N PRO A 79 -2.72 11.81 13.02
CA PRO A 79 -1.53 12.56 13.39
C PRO A 79 -0.33 11.95 12.64
N LEU A 80 0.44 12.80 11.95
CA LEU A 80 1.71 12.41 11.36
C LEU A 80 2.77 12.31 12.47
N ARG A 81 3.52 11.19 12.48
CA ARG A 81 4.59 10.91 13.46
C ARG A 81 5.89 10.54 12.72
N PRO A 82 6.52 11.49 12.05
CA PRO A 82 7.74 11.23 11.32
C PRO A 82 8.92 11.08 12.28
N ASP A 83 9.80 10.13 11.96
CA ASP A 83 11.06 9.89 12.65
C ASP A 83 12.12 9.43 11.63
N TYR A 84 13.37 9.31 12.07
CA TYR A 84 14.44 8.76 11.24
C TYR A 84 14.41 7.24 11.25
N HIS A 85 14.45 6.64 10.05
CA HIS A 85 14.43 5.19 9.85
C HIS A 85 15.54 4.76 8.91
N GLU A 86 16.21 3.65 9.22
CA GLU A 86 17.11 2.96 8.30
C GLU A 86 16.31 2.47 7.09
N LEU A 87 16.77 2.85 5.89
CA LEU A 87 16.04 2.59 4.65
C LEU A 87 16.10 1.13 4.24
N ASP A 88 17.25 0.48 4.43
CA ASP A 88 17.41 -0.95 4.20
C ASP A 88 16.42 -1.76 5.07
N ASP A 89 16.44 -1.53 6.38
CA ASP A 89 15.53 -2.20 7.32
C ASP A 89 14.06 -1.95 6.99
N PHE A 90 13.74 -0.74 6.51
CA PHE A 90 12.37 -0.41 6.13
C PHE A 90 11.92 -1.20 4.91
N ILE A 91 12.71 -1.22 3.84
CA ILE A 91 12.36 -1.92 2.60
C ILE A 91 12.39 -3.44 2.79
N GLU A 92 13.39 -3.97 3.50
CA GLU A 92 13.45 -5.40 3.82
C GLU A 92 12.22 -5.85 4.61
N ALA A 93 11.78 -5.07 5.61
CA ALA A 93 10.57 -5.36 6.37
C ALA A 93 9.31 -5.37 5.48
N GLN A 94 9.19 -4.45 4.50
CA GLN A 94 8.07 -4.45 3.55
C GLN A 94 8.08 -5.70 2.66
N LEU A 95 9.22 -6.10 2.12
CA LEU A 95 9.36 -7.30 1.30
C LEU A 95 9.12 -8.58 2.10
N ALA A 96 9.68 -8.67 3.31
CA ALA A 96 9.49 -9.80 4.20
C ALA A 96 8.01 -9.99 4.60
N HIS A 97 7.28 -8.88 4.82
CA HIS A 97 5.84 -8.93 5.13
C HIS A 97 5.00 -9.57 4.00
N HIS A 98 5.48 -9.49 2.75
CA HIS A 98 4.79 -10.04 1.58
C HIS A 98 5.43 -11.31 1.03
N GLN A 99 6.41 -11.89 1.74
CA GLN A 99 7.21 -13.02 1.27
C GLN A 99 6.36 -14.23 0.87
N ASP A 100 5.36 -14.58 1.67
CA ASP A 100 4.52 -15.76 1.41
C ASP A 100 3.68 -15.58 0.15
N VAL A 101 3.12 -14.39 -0.06
CA VAL A 101 2.35 -14.04 -1.27
C VAL A 101 3.26 -14.01 -2.50
N LEU A 102 4.45 -13.43 -2.41
CA LEU A 102 5.45 -13.43 -3.47
C LEU A 102 5.83 -14.86 -3.86
N ALA A 103 6.16 -15.71 -2.88
CA ALA A 103 6.53 -17.10 -3.11
C ALA A 103 5.39 -17.90 -3.74
N SER A 104 4.15 -17.76 -3.24
CA SER A 104 2.99 -18.48 -3.76
C SER A 104 2.62 -18.09 -5.20
N ARG A 105 3.03 -16.90 -5.65
CA ARG A 105 2.82 -16.40 -7.01
C ARG A 105 4.05 -16.61 -7.91
N GLY A 106 5.14 -17.16 -7.38
CA GLY A 106 6.39 -17.35 -8.11
C GLY A 106 7.10 -16.05 -8.50
N ILE A 107 6.84 -14.95 -7.77
CA ILE A 107 7.38 -13.62 -8.08
C ILE A 107 8.67 -13.41 -7.29
N VAL A 108 9.73 -12.97 -7.97
CA VAL A 108 11.00 -12.58 -7.36
C VAL A 108 11.01 -11.08 -7.11
N ALA A 109 11.06 -10.68 -5.84
CA ALA A 109 11.24 -9.29 -5.46
C ALA A 109 12.71 -9.00 -5.16
N ARG A 110 13.21 -7.86 -5.64
CA ARG A 110 14.57 -7.35 -5.39
C ARG A 110 14.48 -5.90 -4.92
N SER A 111 15.49 -5.48 -4.16
CA SER A 111 15.62 -4.07 -3.74
C SER A 111 17.01 -3.53 -4.02
N ASP A 112 17.08 -2.20 -4.18
CA ASP A 112 18.32 -1.44 -4.30
C ASP A 112 18.16 -0.07 -3.61
N ILE A 113 19.09 0.28 -2.74
CA ILE A 113 19.08 1.53 -2.00
C ILE A 113 20.31 2.35 -2.37
N ASP A 114 20.12 3.29 -3.31
CA ASP A 114 21.15 4.21 -3.80
C ASP A 114 21.00 5.59 -3.14
N VAL A 115 21.50 5.70 -1.91
CA VAL A 115 21.46 6.92 -1.12
C VAL A 115 22.79 7.16 -0.41
N VAL A 116 23.18 8.43 -0.29
CA VAL A 116 24.37 8.83 0.49
C VAL A 116 24.12 8.69 2.00
N ASN A 117 22.87 8.97 2.44
CA ASN A 117 22.47 8.83 3.83
C ASN A 117 21.46 7.68 3.93
N PRO A 118 21.76 6.62 4.69
CA PRO A 118 20.85 5.48 4.84
C PRO A 118 19.59 5.78 5.65
N LEU A 119 19.48 6.99 6.23
CA LEU A 119 18.34 7.40 7.04
C LEU A 119 17.34 8.23 6.24
N GLY A 120 16.08 7.79 6.24
CA GLY A 120 14.95 8.57 5.75
C GLY A 120 14.12 9.14 6.90
N PHE A 121 13.56 10.35 6.74
CA PHE A 121 12.71 11.00 7.73
C PHE A 121 11.25 10.97 7.28
N PHE A 122 10.47 10.07 7.85
CA PHE A 122 9.05 9.87 7.48
C PHE A 122 8.28 9.11 8.56
N ASP A 123 6.95 9.08 8.46
CA ASP A 123 6.09 8.22 9.30
C ASP A 123 6.13 6.79 8.75
N ARG A 124 6.79 5.88 9.50
CA ARG A 124 7.04 4.49 9.10
C ARG A 124 5.75 3.70 8.86
N GLU A 125 4.72 3.92 9.66
CA GLU A 125 3.45 3.18 9.53
C GLU A 125 2.68 3.63 8.30
N LEU A 126 2.58 4.95 8.09
CA LEU A 126 1.84 5.51 6.96
C LEU A 126 2.54 5.22 5.62
N VAL A 127 3.84 5.46 5.54
CA VAL A 127 4.61 5.16 4.31
C VAL A 127 4.66 3.64 4.08
N GLY A 128 4.82 2.84 5.14
CA GLY A 128 4.77 1.38 5.05
C GLY A 128 3.43 0.87 4.51
N SER A 129 2.31 1.45 4.95
CA SER A 129 1.00 1.09 4.43
C SER A 129 0.82 1.42 2.94
N VAL A 130 1.43 2.51 2.46
CA VAL A 130 1.45 2.85 1.03
C VAL A 130 2.32 1.87 0.26
N VAL A 131 3.59 1.70 0.66
CA VAL A 131 4.55 0.82 -0.03
C VAL A 131 4.04 -0.62 -0.07
N GLY A 132 3.55 -1.15 1.06
CA GLY A 132 2.98 -2.49 1.13
C GLY A 132 1.79 -2.69 0.19
N ASN A 133 0.88 -1.71 0.12
CA ASN A 133 -0.25 -1.75 -0.81
C ASN A 133 0.21 -1.74 -2.29
N ILE A 134 1.21 -0.93 -2.62
CA ILE A 134 1.75 -0.89 -3.99
C ILE A 134 2.47 -2.20 -4.33
N ILE A 135 3.16 -2.83 -3.37
CA ILE A 135 3.75 -4.17 -3.56
C ILE A 135 2.66 -5.21 -3.82
N VAL A 136 1.55 -5.22 -3.06
CA VAL A 136 0.43 -6.14 -3.30
C VAL A 136 -0.17 -5.92 -4.70
N ASN A 137 -0.36 -4.66 -5.11
CA ASN A 137 -0.82 -4.35 -6.45
C ASN A 137 0.17 -4.87 -7.52
N ALA A 138 1.47 -4.63 -7.34
CA ALA A 138 2.50 -5.14 -8.24
C ALA A 138 2.47 -6.68 -8.33
N ILE A 139 2.32 -7.40 -7.21
CA ILE A 139 2.16 -8.86 -7.18
C ILE A 139 0.94 -9.30 -8.01
N GLY A 140 -0.14 -8.54 -8.01
CA GLY A 140 -1.34 -8.84 -8.79
C GLY A 140 -1.15 -8.77 -10.30
N PHE A 141 -0.22 -7.94 -10.77
CA PHE A 141 -0.01 -7.66 -12.20
C PHE A 141 1.34 -8.11 -12.75
N ALA A 142 2.36 -8.30 -11.90
CA ALA A 142 3.68 -8.79 -12.32
C ALA A 142 3.58 -10.18 -12.97
N ARG A 143 4.51 -10.45 -13.89
CA ARG A 143 4.71 -11.78 -14.47
C ARG A 143 5.64 -12.61 -13.62
N GLU A 144 6.83 -12.08 -13.31
CA GLU A 144 7.89 -12.79 -12.58
C GLU A 144 8.67 -11.91 -11.61
N GLN A 145 8.69 -10.58 -11.80
CA GLN A 145 9.63 -9.71 -11.08
C GLN A 145 9.02 -8.43 -10.56
N ILE A 146 9.46 -8.05 -9.36
CA ILE A 146 9.22 -6.74 -8.75
C ILE A 146 10.56 -6.16 -8.31
N PHE A 147 10.76 -4.88 -8.55
CA PHE A 147 11.95 -4.15 -8.13
C PHE A 147 11.56 -2.92 -7.31
N VAL A 148 12.04 -2.87 -6.07
CA VAL A 148 11.85 -1.75 -5.17
C VAL A 148 13.15 -0.98 -5.08
N SER A 149 13.15 0.32 -5.34
CA SER A 149 14.37 1.10 -5.17
C SER A 149 14.13 2.35 -4.34
N VAL A 150 15.19 2.79 -3.66
CA VAL A 150 15.22 4.03 -2.91
C VAL A 150 16.38 4.86 -3.41
N SER A 151 16.12 6.11 -3.74
CA SER A 151 17.13 7.07 -4.15
C SER A 151 16.94 8.40 -3.42
N GLY A 152 18.03 9.13 -3.23
CA GLY A 152 18.02 10.44 -2.57
C GLY A 152 18.66 11.50 -3.43
N ALA A 153 17.98 12.61 -3.67
CA ALA A 153 18.53 13.78 -4.35
C ALA A 153 17.91 15.07 -3.80
N ASP A 154 18.71 16.12 -3.67
CA ASP A 154 18.26 17.46 -3.29
C ASP A 154 17.44 17.53 -1.99
N GLY A 155 17.79 16.70 -1.02
CA GLY A 155 17.08 16.60 0.27
C GLY A 155 15.72 15.91 0.20
N GLN A 156 15.41 15.25 -0.92
CA GLN A 156 14.21 14.44 -1.10
C GLN A 156 14.56 12.95 -1.15
N LEU A 157 13.69 12.13 -0.59
CA LEU A 157 13.73 10.67 -0.65
C LEU A 157 12.72 10.21 -1.69
N LYS A 158 13.14 9.38 -2.64
CA LYS A 158 12.26 8.78 -3.64
C LYS A 158 12.24 7.26 -3.47
N ILE A 159 11.08 6.71 -3.16
CA ILE A 159 10.81 5.26 -3.11
C ILE A 159 10.08 4.89 -4.40
N THR A 160 10.54 3.86 -5.09
CA THR A 160 9.90 3.36 -6.31
C THR A 160 9.56 1.88 -6.20
N VAL A 161 8.46 1.47 -6.81
CA VAL A 161 8.09 0.06 -7.02
C VAL A 161 7.84 -0.12 -8.51
N ASN A 162 8.57 -1.03 -9.13
CA ASN A 162 8.46 -1.35 -10.56
C ASN A 162 8.19 -2.84 -10.74
N ASP A 163 7.28 -3.19 -11.64
CA ASP A 163 6.98 -4.57 -12.03
C ASP A 163 7.28 -4.83 -13.51
N ASP A 164 7.20 -6.08 -13.94
CA ASP A 164 7.34 -6.54 -15.32
C ASP A 164 5.99 -6.87 -15.99
N GLY A 165 4.89 -6.35 -15.42
CA GLY A 165 3.53 -6.55 -15.89
C GLY A 165 3.15 -5.70 -17.11
N PRO A 166 1.85 -5.56 -17.40
CA PRO A 166 1.37 -4.82 -18.55
C PRO A 166 1.48 -3.29 -18.40
N GLY A 167 1.80 -2.79 -17.21
CA GLY A 167 1.82 -1.37 -16.90
C GLY A 167 0.44 -0.81 -16.51
N TYR A 168 0.42 0.48 -16.16
CA TYR A 168 -0.80 1.21 -15.89
C TYR A 168 -1.57 1.51 -17.18
N PRO A 169 -2.91 1.43 -17.18
CA PRO A 169 -3.73 1.94 -18.28
C PRO A 169 -3.45 3.42 -18.57
N ALA A 170 -3.46 3.81 -19.85
CA ALA A 170 -3.14 5.17 -20.26
C ALA A 170 -3.98 6.25 -19.57
N TYR A 171 -5.28 5.99 -19.38
CA TYR A 171 -6.17 6.93 -18.68
C TYR A 171 -5.74 7.21 -17.23
N LEU A 172 -5.14 6.24 -16.53
CA LEU A 172 -4.63 6.45 -15.19
C LEU A 172 -3.41 7.38 -15.18
N ILE A 173 -2.52 7.24 -16.16
CA ILE A 173 -1.34 8.10 -16.29
C ILE A 173 -1.74 9.52 -16.67
N GLU A 174 -2.70 9.68 -17.58
CA GLU A 174 -3.19 11.00 -18.01
C GLU A 174 -3.90 11.77 -16.90
N GLN A 175 -4.59 11.08 -16.00
CA GLN A 175 -5.34 11.66 -14.88
C GLN A 175 -4.53 11.81 -13.59
N GLN A 176 -3.20 11.74 -13.62
CA GLN A 176 -2.35 11.81 -12.42
C GLN A 176 -2.62 13.03 -11.50
N THR A 177 -3.04 14.15 -12.06
CA THR A 177 -3.41 15.33 -11.28
C THR A 177 -4.75 15.17 -10.54
N ASP A 178 -5.62 14.28 -10.98
CA ASP A 178 -6.99 14.12 -10.47
C ASP A 178 -7.12 13.10 -9.33
N TYR A 179 -6.08 12.27 -9.06
CA TYR A 179 -6.08 11.37 -7.89
C TYR A 179 -6.27 12.09 -6.56
N VAL A 180 -6.11 13.38 -6.58
CA VAL A 180 -6.31 14.27 -5.44
C VAL A 180 -7.75 14.75 -5.31
N GLN A 181 -8.55 14.65 -6.39
CA GLN A 181 -9.88 15.26 -6.48
C GLN A 181 -11.05 14.28 -6.36
N GLY A 182 -10.84 12.96 -6.47
CA GLY A 182 -11.95 12.02 -6.31
C GLY A 182 -11.68 10.58 -6.72
N ILE A 183 -12.55 9.71 -6.23
CA ILE A 183 -12.59 8.29 -6.56
C ILE A 183 -13.24 8.15 -7.93
N ASN A 184 -12.50 7.68 -8.94
CA ASN A 184 -13.04 7.48 -10.29
C ASN A 184 -13.81 6.14 -10.35
N GLN A 185 -15.14 6.18 -10.45
CA GLN A 185 -16.03 5.01 -10.40
C GLN A 185 -16.05 4.16 -11.69
N GLY A 186 -15.23 4.46 -12.69
CA GLY A 186 -15.33 3.89 -14.03
C GLY A 186 -14.44 2.70 -14.37
N SER A 187 -13.47 2.34 -13.53
CA SER A 187 -12.55 1.23 -13.77
C SER A 187 -12.63 0.22 -12.64
N GLY A 188 -12.69 -1.06 -12.93
CA GLY A 188 -12.80 -2.16 -11.95
C GLY A 188 -11.75 -2.19 -10.81
N SER A 189 -10.84 -1.23 -10.75
CA SER A 189 -10.01 -0.88 -9.60
C SER A 189 -10.58 0.38 -8.94
N THR A 190 -10.78 0.36 -7.64
CA THR A 190 -11.43 1.45 -6.88
C THR A 190 -10.68 2.78 -6.90
N GLY A 191 -9.44 2.85 -7.42
CA GLY A 191 -8.57 4.03 -7.38
C GLY A 191 -8.16 4.46 -5.96
N LEU A 192 -8.72 3.82 -4.94
CA LEU A 192 -8.51 4.13 -3.52
C LEU A 192 -7.03 4.09 -3.13
N GLY A 193 -6.26 3.15 -3.68
CA GLY A 193 -4.85 2.98 -3.34
C GLY A 193 -3.99 4.17 -3.72
N LEU A 194 -4.14 4.67 -4.95
CA LEU A 194 -3.39 5.85 -5.43
C LEU A 194 -3.87 7.12 -4.73
N TYR A 195 -5.17 7.26 -4.52
CA TYR A 195 -5.75 8.37 -3.76
C TYR A 195 -5.19 8.40 -2.32
N PHE A 196 -5.18 7.27 -1.62
CA PHE A 196 -4.59 7.13 -0.29
C PHE A 196 -3.10 7.47 -0.31
N ALA A 197 -2.32 6.91 -1.24
CA ALA A 197 -0.90 7.17 -1.39
C ALA A 197 -0.60 8.66 -1.61
N ALA A 198 -1.38 9.34 -2.45
CA ALA A 198 -1.23 10.77 -2.70
C ALA A 198 -1.48 11.60 -1.45
N HIS A 199 -2.48 11.25 -0.63
CA HIS A 199 -2.77 11.93 0.63
C HIS A 199 -1.68 11.72 1.66
N ILE A 200 -1.20 10.47 1.84
CA ILE A 200 -0.10 10.18 2.75
C ILE A 200 1.18 10.91 2.33
N ALA A 201 1.52 10.92 1.03
CA ALA A 201 2.66 11.69 0.53
C ALA A 201 2.54 13.17 0.90
N ARG A 202 1.38 13.78 0.68
CA ARG A 202 1.11 15.20 0.97
C ARG A 202 1.16 15.58 2.43
N LEU A 203 0.81 14.66 3.35
CA LEU A 203 0.98 14.90 4.79
C LEU A 203 2.45 15.10 5.16
N HIS A 204 3.38 14.47 4.42
CA HIS A 204 4.81 14.66 4.59
C HIS A 204 5.24 15.97 3.92
N ALA A 205 5.34 17.03 4.72
CA ALA A 205 5.79 18.34 4.26
C ALA A 205 6.93 18.85 5.16
N ARG A 206 8.01 19.33 4.55
CA ARG A 206 9.18 19.85 5.26
C ARG A 206 9.91 20.89 4.42
N GLY A 207 10.37 21.98 5.05
CA GLY A 207 11.18 23.00 4.37
C GLY A 207 10.51 23.65 3.16
N GLY A 208 9.18 23.75 3.13
CA GLY A 208 8.43 24.30 1.99
C GLY A 208 8.20 23.30 0.85
N MET A 209 8.75 22.09 0.96
CA MET A 209 8.49 20.97 0.03
C MET A 209 7.36 20.10 0.57
N GLN A 210 6.62 19.48 -0.34
CA GLN A 210 5.53 18.54 -0.02
C GLN A 210 5.74 17.24 -0.76
N GLY A 211 5.47 16.12 -0.10
CA GLY A 211 5.53 14.82 -0.73
C GLY A 211 4.50 14.67 -1.86
N ARG A 212 4.84 13.82 -2.82
CA ARG A 212 3.99 13.53 -3.99
C ARG A 212 4.16 12.09 -4.44
N ILE A 213 3.21 11.63 -5.25
CA ILE A 213 3.32 10.37 -5.98
C ILE A 213 3.31 10.63 -7.48
N GLU A 214 3.90 9.72 -8.22
CA GLU A 214 3.88 9.69 -9.68
C GLU A 214 3.72 8.24 -10.14
N ILE A 215 2.96 8.01 -11.21
CA ILE A 215 2.87 6.71 -11.88
C ILE A 215 3.29 6.86 -13.34
N ALA A 216 3.93 5.84 -13.85
CA ALA A 216 4.39 5.78 -15.23
C ALA A 216 4.43 4.31 -15.70
N ASN A 217 4.70 4.10 -16.98
CA ASN A 217 5.05 2.80 -17.53
C ASN A 217 6.51 2.79 -17.94
N GLY A 218 7.15 1.61 -17.91
CA GLY A 218 8.54 1.42 -18.25
C GLY A 218 9.39 1.13 -17.00
N GLY A 219 10.40 1.95 -16.71
CA GLY A 219 11.37 1.65 -15.66
C GLY A 219 12.28 0.48 -16.03
N VAL A 220 12.97 -0.09 -15.04
CA VAL A 220 13.99 -1.14 -15.26
C VAL A 220 13.38 -2.47 -15.67
N LEU A 221 12.13 -2.76 -15.32
CA LEU A 221 11.45 -4.02 -15.63
C LEU A 221 10.44 -3.88 -16.79
N GLY A 222 10.15 -2.65 -17.24
CA GLY A 222 9.32 -2.38 -18.42
C GLY A 222 7.79 -2.37 -18.19
N GLY A 223 7.32 -2.69 -17.00
CA GLY A 223 5.91 -2.69 -16.62
C GLY A 223 5.45 -1.40 -15.94
N ALA A 224 4.63 -1.51 -14.88
CA ALA A 224 4.21 -0.34 -14.11
C ALA A 224 5.34 0.19 -13.23
N LEU A 225 5.40 1.50 -13.09
CA LEU A 225 6.32 2.22 -12.21
C LEU A 225 5.53 3.17 -11.31
N PHE A 226 5.52 2.88 -10.03
CA PHE A 226 5.06 3.81 -8.99
C PHE A 226 6.24 4.50 -8.35
N SER A 227 6.09 5.78 -8.04
CA SER A 227 7.09 6.57 -7.31
C SER A 227 6.43 7.39 -6.22
N MET A 228 7.02 7.39 -5.02
CA MET A 228 6.66 8.26 -3.90
C MET A 228 7.88 9.10 -3.54
N THR A 229 7.74 10.42 -3.62
CA THR A 229 8.80 11.36 -3.23
C THR A 229 8.41 12.03 -1.92
N LEU A 230 9.32 12.03 -0.93
CA LEU A 230 9.17 12.64 0.38
C LEU A 230 10.24 13.70 0.60
N PRO A 231 9.96 14.83 1.33
CA PRO A 231 10.94 15.87 1.63
C PRO A 231 11.86 15.51 2.79
#